data_e9b69e5b80846be18a83df05e303ee8e
#
_entry.id   e9b69e5b80846be18a83df05e303ee8e
#
_cell.length_a   1.000
_cell.length_b   1.000
_cell.length_c   1.000
_cell.angle_alpha   90.00
_cell.angle_beta   90.00
_cell.angle_gamma   90.00
#
_symmetry.space_group_name_H-M   'P 1'
#
loop_
_entity.id
_entity.type
_entity.pdbx_description
1 polymer ?
#
loop_
_entity_poly.entity_id
_entity_poly.type
_entity_poly.pdbx_seq_one_letter_code
_entity_poly.pdbx_strand_id
1 'polypeptide(L)'
;NGSRPIFASRSKPMLLSTVYRCVDLISDSVAVLPLKTYHLDKEGFKSEAKEHPAYYLLDMEPNEDMTRYVFFKTLMASVLLTGNGYAYIERDGKMNAVQLIYLPSNQVAITWVTDPNGIMRKRYQVTGFKELVEPRDMIHVLNFSYDGIIGVSTLEHARQSLGIATSTEEHAEGFFKSGASVAGILTVEGARLDKDKKDQIYRTWEERTNPITGHPNGIAVLEGNMKYQPISISPKDSQFIESRQFNVVDLCRFFSVSPVKAFDLSKSSYSTVEATQLQYLTDTALAVITKIELEINRKVFLPSERGKFISEFDTSAILRTDKSAQAAYWKDMANVGAATPNEIRRENNLPRIENGDKAFVQVNVQTVDNAVKEKIVDAQNNLKVSDNSVVID
;
A
#
# COMPACT_ATOMS: atom_id res chain seq x y z
N ASN A 1 1.54 13.67 34.90
CA ASN A 1 0.65 14.00 33.78
C ASN A 1 1.50 13.99 32.51
N GLY A 2 1.78 12.78 31.99
CA GLY A 2 2.41 12.61 30.70
C GLY A 2 1.37 12.87 29.60
N SER A 3 1.37 14.07 29.04
CA SER A 3 0.66 14.31 27.78
C SER A 3 1.29 13.40 26.73
N ARG A 4 0.52 12.39 26.25
CA ARG A 4 0.90 11.63 25.05
C ARG A 4 1.21 12.64 23.93
N PRO A 5 2.36 12.56 23.27
CA PRO A 5 2.64 13.44 22.15
C PRO A 5 1.53 13.23 21.11
N ILE A 6 0.77 14.28 20.86
CA ILE A 6 -0.22 14.28 19.79
C ILE A 6 0.59 14.07 18.52
N PHE A 7 0.44 12.91 17.92
CA PHE A 7 1.07 12.56 16.65
C PHE A 7 1.03 13.72 15.67
N ALA A 8 1.96 13.71 14.74
CA ALA A 8 2.01 14.51 13.52
C ALA A 8 0.70 14.49 12.67
N SER A 9 -0.44 14.15 13.32
CA SER A 9 -1.80 14.08 12.76
C SER A 9 -2.28 15.37 12.12
N ARG A 10 -1.50 16.44 12.24
CA ARG A 10 -1.76 17.71 11.58
C ARG A 10 -0.58 18.17 10.73
N SER A 11 0.23 17.25 10.20
CA SER A 11 1.15 17.63 9.13
C SER A 11 0.30 18.16 7.97
N LYS A 12 0.57 19.38 7.51
CA LYS A 12 -0.14 19.99 6.35
C LYS A 12 -0.34 19.04 5.18
N PRO A 13 0.64 18.15 4.81
CA PRO A 13 0.47 17.17 3.76
C PRO A 13 -0.70 16.20 3.95
N MET A 14 -1.03 15.79 5.18
CA MET A 14 -2.17 14.89 5.44
C MET A 14 -3.54 15.57 5.27
N LEU A 15 -3.59 16.87 5.09
CA LEU A 15 -4.82 17.58 4.72
C LEU A 15 -5.14 17.42 3.22
N LEU A 16 -4.16 17.05 2.40
CA LEU A 16 -4.40 16.72 1.00
C LEU A 16 -5.08 15.34 0.91
N SER A 17 -6.27 15.31 0.34
CA SER A 17 -7.08 14.09 0.23
C SER A 17 -6.35 12.93 -0.44
N THR A 18 -5.55 13.22 -1.46
CA THR A 18 -4.74 12.23 -2.20
C THR A 18 -3.68 11.60 -1.29
N VAL A 19 -2.97 12.40 -0.50
CA VAL A 19 -1.95 11.91 0.44
C VAL A 19 -2.59 11.03 1.51
N TYR A 20 -3.67 11.56 2.13
CA TYR A 20 -4.43 10.80 3.11
C TYR A 20 -4.87 9.45 2.55
N ARG A 21 -5.47 9.45 1.36
CA ARG A 21 -5.96 8.22 0.72
C ARG A 21 -4.85 7.23 0.41
N CYS A 22 -3.70 7.68 -0.09
CA CYS A 22 -2.56 6.79 -0.38
C CYS A 22 -2.00 6.15 0.89
N VAL A 23 -1.81 6.94 1.96
CA VAL A 23 -1.32 6.43 3.25
C VAL A 23 -2.32 5.45 3.86
N ASP A 24 -3.60 5.80 3.88
CA ASP A 24 -4.68 4.98 4.41
C ASP A 24 -4.79 3.65 3.64
N LEU A 25 -4.81 3.70 2.31
CA LEU A 25 -4.89 2.52 1.45
C LEU A 25 -3.74 1.54 1.68
N ILE A 26 -2.49 2.03 1.71
CA ILE A 26 -1.32 1.16 1.87
C ILE A 26 -1.28 0.57 3.28
N SER A 27 -1.54 1.39 4.29
CA SER A 27 -1.53 0.91 5.69
C SER A 27 -2.66 -0.07 5.97
N ASP A 28 -3.86 0.14 5.40
CA ASP A 28 -4.98 -0.80 5.50
C ASP A 28 -4.68 -2.12 4.79
N SER A 29 -4.04 -2.06 3.62
CA SER A 29 -3.69 -3.27 2.85
C SER A 29 -2.81 -4.24 3.63
N VAL A 30 -1.96 -3.74 4.52
CA VAL A 30 -1.17 -4.57 5.45
C VAL A 30 -2.01 -4.99 6.65
N ALA A 31 -2.73 -4.05 7.26
CA ALA A 31 -3.43 -4.25 8.52
C ALA A 31 -4.58 -5.28 8.45
N VAL A 32 -5.23 -5.37 7.30
CA VAL A 32 -6.35 -6.31 7.07
C VAL A 32 -5.87 -7.76 7.02
N LEU A 33 -4.64 -8.00 6.56
CA LEU A 33 -4.13 -9.36 6.38
C LEU A 33 -3.79 -10.04 7.70
N PRO A 34 -4.24 -11.28 7.96
CA PRO A 34 -3.77 -12.08 9.07
C PRO A 34 -2.27 -12.39 8.92
N LEU A 35 -1.50 -12.25 9.98
CA LEU A 35 -0.08 -12.63 10.01
C LEU A 35 0.07 -13.95 10.74
N LYS A 36 0.07 -15.04 9.99
CA LYS A 36 0.07 -16.39 10.53
C LYS A 36 1.49 -16.92 10.76
N THR A 37 1.66 -17.68 11.83
CA THR A 37 2.93 -18.34 12.16
C THR A 37 2.85 -19.81 11.77
N TYR A 38 3.87 -20.27 11.05
CA TYR A 38 3.98 -21.65 10.55
C TYR A 38 5.24 -22.32 11.07
N HIS A 39 5.13 -23.61 11.30
CA HIS A 39 6.27 -24.51 11.45
C HIS A 39 6.65 -25.06 10.08
N LEU A 40 7.94 -25.01 9.74
CA LEU A 40 8.52 -25.57 8.53
C LEU A 40 9.12 -26.92 8.85
N ASP A 41 8.73 -27.97 8.12
CA ASP A 41 9.42 -29.23 8.15
C ASP A 41 10.70 -29.22 7.30
N LYS A 42 11.45 -30.33 7.30
CA LYS A 42 12.70 -30.44 6.55
C LYS A 42 12.50 -30.42 5.04
N GLU A 43 11.30 -30.68 4.57
CA GLU A 43 10.91 -30.73 3.16
C GLU A 43 10.23 -29.43 2.70
N GLY A 44 10.08 -28.46 3.61
CA GLY A 44 9.52 -27.13 3.34
C GLY A 44 8.00 -27.06 3.40
N PHE A 45 7.32 -28.09 3.94
CA PHE A 45 5.89 -28.01 4.19
C PHE A 45 5.59 -27.16 5.41
N LYS A 46 4.54 -26.36 5.31
CA LYS A 46 4.07 -25.47 6.35
C LYS A 46 2.89 -26.06 7.11
N SER A 47 2.94 -26.04 8.43
CA SER A 47 1.82 -26.31 9.32
C SER A 47 1.64 -25.16 10.28
N GLU A 48 0.40 -24.74 10.57
CA GLU A 48 0.14 -23.65 11.53
C GLU A 48 0.72 -24.00 12.89
N ALA A 49 1.56 -23.11 13.43
CA ALA A 49 2.24 -23.28 14.70
C ALA A 49 1.44 -22.63 15.84
N LYS A 50 0.22 -23.12 16.12
CA LYS A 50 -0.73 -22.51 17.08
C LYS A 50 -0.20 -22.46 18.52
N GLU A 51 0.67 -23.40 18.88
CA GLU A 51 1.28 -23.50 20.21
C GLU A 51 2.47 -22.56 20.41
N HIS A 52 2.97 -21.94 19.33
CA HIS A 52 4.10 -21.04 19.41
C HIS A 52 3.67 -19.67 19.97
N PRO A 53 4.42 -19.07 20.93
CA PRO A 53 4.07 -17.78 21.51
C PRO A 53 3.81 -16.67 20.49
N ALA A 54 4.58 -16.65 19.38
CA ALA A 54 4.43 -15.67 18.32
C ALA A 54 3.11 -15.79 17.53
N TYR A 55 2.42 -16.97 17.60
CA TYR A 55 1.18 -17.16 16.85
C TYR A 55 0.10 -16.18 17.30
N TYR A 56 -0.20 -16.16 18.60
CA TYR A 56 -1.21 -15.25 19.15
C TYR A 56 -0.76 -13.79 19.06
N LEU A 57 0.51 -13.54 19.38
CA LEU A 57 1.12 -12.22 19.38
C LEU A 57 1.01 -11.51 18.01
N LEU A 58 1.24 -12.24 16.93
CA LEU A 58 1.28 -11.66 15.59
C LEU A 58 -0.09 -11.64 14.89
N ASP A 59 -0.95 -12.63 15.16
CA ASP A 59 -2.23 -12.74 14.47
C ASP A 59 -3.40 -12.06 15.19
N MET A 60 -3.34 -11.96 16.52
CA MET A 60 -4.47 -11.46 17.31
C MET A 60 -4.14 -10.16 18.04
N GLU A 61 -3.19 -10.19 18.95
CA GLU A 61 -2.99 -9.15 19.97
C GLU A 61 -1.49 -8.88 20.19
N PRO A 62 -0.90 -7.94 19.46
CA PRO A 62 0.50 -7.57 19.63
C PRO A 62 0.83 -7.02 21.02
N ASN A 63 -0.12 -6.37 21.68
CA ASN A 63 -0.03 -5.83 23.03
C ASN A 63 -1.43 -5.55 23.60
N GLU A 64 -1.51 -5.24 24.91
CA GLU A 64 -2.76 -4.98 25.61
C GLU A 64 -3.54 -3.75 25.11
N ASP A 65 -2.87 -2.80 24.44
CA ASP A 65 -3.46 -1.53 24.01
C ASP A 65 -3.99 -1.57 22.57
N MET A 66 -3.50 -2.48 21.71
CA MET A 66 -3.73 -2.46 20.28
C MET A 66 -4.07 -3.83 19.71
N THR A 67 -5.14 -3.88 18.92
CA THR A 67 -5.38 -5.03 18.06
C THR A 67 -4.31 -5.12 16.95
N ARG A 68 -4.12 -6.28 16.36
CA ARG A 68 -3.23 -6.50 15.21
C ARG A 68 -3.46 -5.45 14.11
N TYR A 69 -4.72 -5.19 13.77
CA TYR A 69 -5.08 -4.21 12.74
C TYR A 69 -4.54 -2.81 13.08
N VAL A 70 -4.81 -2.32 14.29
CA VAL A 70 -4.36 -0.98 14.70
C VAL A 70 -2.84 -0.89 14.74
N PHE A 71 -2.19 -1.93 15.23
CA PHE A 71 -0.72 -1.98 15.33
C PHE A 71 -0.05 -1.88 13.95
N PHE A 72 -0.40 -2.78 13.01
CA PHE A 72 0.22 -2.77 11.69
C PHE A 72 -0.17 -1.56 10.85
N LYS A 73 -1.42 -1.08 10.98
CA LYS A 73 -1.83 0.18 10.33
C LYS A 73 -0.98 1.36 10.80
N THR A 74 -0.80 1.50 12.12
CA THR A 74 -0.02 2.59 12.71
C THR A 74 1.46 2.47 12.36
N LEU A 75 2.03 1.26 12.43
CA LEU A 75 3.41 1.00 12.05
C LEU A 75 3.66 1.39 10.59
N MET A 76 2.78 0.96 9.67
CA MET A 76 2.94 1.25 8.25
C MET A 76 2.71 2.73 7.92
N ALA A 77 1.73 3.37 8.54
CA ALA A 77 1.53 4.81 8.41
C ALA A 77 2.77 5.59 8.86
N SER A 78 3.42 5.18 9.97
CA SER A 78 4.69 5.76 10.41
C SER A 78 5.79 5.59 9.35
N VAL A 79 5.93 4.41 8.76
CA VAL A 79 6.89 4.15 7.67
C VAL A 79 6.70 5.12 6.51
N LEU A 80 5.48 5.32 6.05
CA LEU A 80 5.17 6.20 4.93
C LEU A 80 5.41 7.68 5.26
N LEU A 81 5.00 8.11 6.46
CA LEU A 81 5.03 9.51 6.86
C LEU A 81 6.40 9.99 7.35
N THR A 82 7.16 9.10 8.00
CA THR A 82 8.44 9.47 8.63
C THR A 82 9.65 8.75 8.03
N GLY A 83 9.41 7.78 7.15
CA GLY A 83 10.44 6.90 6.60
C GLY A 83 10.75 5.69 7.47
N ASN A 84 10.28 5.65 8.72
CA ASN A 84 10.67 4.65 9.70
C ASN A 84 9.47 4.19 10.53
N GLY A 85 9.36 2.90 10.73
CA GLY A 85 8.40 2.29 11.66
C GLY A 85 9.14 1.50 12.73
N TYR A 86 8.87 1.79 13.98
CA TYR A 86 9.54 1.17 15.11
C TYR A 86 8.56 0.44 16.02
N ALA A 87 8.96 -0.76 16.46
CA ALA A 87 8.30 -1.44 17.55
C ALA A 87 9.33 -2.15 18.44
N TYR A 88 9.19 -1.96 19.76
CA TYR A 88 10.01 -2.65 20.75
C TYR A 88 9.44 -4.04 21.01
N ILE A 89 10.31 -5.03 21.07
CA ILE A 89 9.96 -6.41 21.40
C ILE A 89 10.24 -6.61 22.89
N GLU A 90 9.19 -6.70 23.68
CA GLU A 90 9.32 -7.13 25.06
C GLU A 90 9.45 -8.65 25.12
N ARG A 91 10.39 -9.14 25.95
CA ARG A 91 10.69 -10.57 26.05
C ARG A 91 10.57 -11.09 27.47
N ASP A 92 10.16 -12.36 27.58
CA ASP A 92 10.17 -13.08 28.85
C ASP A 92 11.59 -13.53 29.26
N GLY A 93 11.69 -14.17 30.44
CA GLY A 93 12.95 -14.72 30.94
C GLY A 93 13.55 -15.83 30.07
N LYS A 94 12.79 -16.39 29.12
CA LYS A 94 13.25 -17.38 28.13
C LYS A 94 13.56 -16.73 26.77
N MET A 95 13.52 -15.40 26.69
CA MET A 95 13.74 -14.61 25.51
C MET A 95 12.64 -14.71 24.44
N ASN A 96 11.50 -15.32 24.72
CA ASN A 96 10.36 -15.29 23.80
C ASN A 96 9.76 -13.89 23.74
N ALA A 97 9.30 -13.49 22.56
CA ALA A 97 8.54 -12.24 22.39
C ALA A 97 7.16 -12.38 23.06
N VAL A 98 6.84 -11.47 23.99
CA VAL A 98 5.56 -11.45 24.72
C VAL A 98 4.70 -10.25 24.36
N GLN A 99 5.31 -9.13 24.00
CA GLN A 99 4.61 -7.94 23.51
C GLN A 99 5.40 -7.24 22.38
N LEU A 100 4.66 -6.60 21.48
CA LEU A 100 5.19 -5.68 20.46
C LEU A 100 4.65 -4.29 20.76
N ILE A 101 5.51 -3.41 21.24
CA ILE A 101 5.14 -2.05 21.65
C ILE A 101 5.50 -1.09 20.53
N TYR A 102 4.49 -0.49 19.89
CA TYR A 102 4.73 0.52 18.86
C TYR A 102 5.41 1.75 19.47
N LEU A 103 6.45 2.24 18.78
CA LEU A 103 7.21 3.43 19.17
C LEU A 103 7.10 4.51 18.08
N PRO A 104 6.62 5.71 18.42
CA PRO A 104 6.64 6.85 17.51
C PRO A 104 8.07 7.17 17.04
N SER A 105 8.24 7.44 15.74
CA SER A 105 9.57 7.69 15.16
C SER A 105 10.32 8.87 15.80
N ASN A 106 9.60 9.87 16.31
CA ASN A 106 10.20 11.02 17.01
C ASN A 106 10.70 10.68 18.43
N GLN A 107 10.41 9.50 18.94
CA GLN A 107 10.89 9.02 20.24
C GLN A 107 12.09 8.08 20.12
N VAL A 108 12.50 7.73 18.89
CA VAL A 108 13.57 6.77 18.64
C VAL A 108 14.69 7.46 17.90
N ALA A 109 15.90 7.45 18.48
CA ALA A 109 17.12 7.88 17.83
C ALA A 109 18.07 6.69 17.63
N ILE A 110 18.77 6.66 16.50
CA ILE A 110 19.81 5.66 16.23
C ILE A 110 21.14 6.22 16.74
N THR A 111 21.84 5.43 17.53
CA THR A 111 23.17 5.74 18.05
C THR A 111 24.12 4.58 17.80
N TRP A 112 25.42 4.86 17.87
CA TRP A 112 26.48 3.88 17.68
C TRP A 112 27.29 3.77 18.97
N VAL A 113 27.47 2.54 19.43
CA VAL A 113 28.26 2.24 20.63
C VAL A 113 29.40 1.31 20.23
N THR A 114 30.60 1.62 20.66
CA THR A 114 31.76 0.75 20.46
C THR A 114 31.68 -0.41 21.45
N ASP A 115 31.68 -1.64 20.96
CA ASP A 115 31.74 -2.84 21.80
C ASP A 115 33.14 -3.05 22.39
N PRO A 116 33.33 -3.96 23.37
CA PRO A 116 34.64 -4.24 23.99
C PRO A 116 35.70 -4.67 22.98
N ASN A 117 35.33 -5.12 21.79
CA ASN A 117 36.25 -5.52 20.72
C ASN A 117 36.57 -4.36 19.76
N GLY A 118 36.13 -3.14 20.06
CA GLY A 118 36.40 -1.96 19.23
C GLY A 118 35.45 -1.82 18.02
N ILE A 119 34.41 -2.67 17.90
CA ILE A 119 33.45 -2.64 16.77
C ILE A 119 32.30 -1.72 17.11
N MET A 120 31.98 -0.80 16.22
CA MET A 120 30.81 0.07 16.33
C MET A 120 29.53 -0.74 16.08
N ARG A 121 28.63 -0.75 17.05
CA ARG A 121 27.35 -1.44 17.03
C ARG A 121 26.20 -0.46 17.06
N LYS A 122 25.23 -0.64 16.15
CA LYS A 122 23.99 0.14 16.17
C LYS A 122 23.19 -0.15 17.45
N ARG A 123 22.66 0.90 18.06
CA ARG A 123 21.73 0.84 19.20
C ARG A 123 20.60 1.84 18.98
N TYR A 124 19.51 1.67 19.69
CA TYR A 124 18.40 2.60 19.66
C TYR A 124 18.22 3.26 21.01
N GLN A 125 18.24 4.58 21.00
CA GLN A 125 17.86 5.38 22.15
C GLN A 125 16.39 5.71 22.05
N VAL A 126 15.60 5.23 23.02
CA VAL A 126 14.15 5.43 23.07
C VAL A 126 13.82 6.37 24.22
N THR A 127 13.02 7.40 23.93
CA THR A 127 12.57 8.36 24.95
C THR A 127 11.78 7.64 26.05
N GLY A 128 12.19 7.79 27.30
CA GLY A 128 11.57 7.12 28.44
C GLY A 128 12.23 5.79 28.84
N PHE A 129 13.09 5.21 28.00
CA PHE A 129 13.86 4.03 28.37
C PHE A 129 15.18 4.45 29.02
N LYS A 130 15.57 3.73 30.10
CA LYS A 130 16.83 4.00 30.80
C LYS A 130 18.05 3.48 30.02
N GLU A 131 17.86 2.37 29.31
CA GLU A 131 18.91 1.67 28.61
C GLU A 131 18.73 1.77 27.09
N LEU A 132 19.84 1.63 26.36
CA LEU A 132 19.82 1.55 24.91
C LEU A 132 19.25 0.20 24.47
N VAL A 133 18.30 0.23 23.55
CA VAL A 133 17.69 -0.98 23.00
C VAL A 133 18.60 -1.61 21.97
N GLU A 134 18.78 -2.92 22.07
CA GLU A 134 19.56 -3.68 21.09
C GLU A 134 18.76 -3.89 19.79
N PRO A 135 19.48 -4.02 18.64
CA PRO A 135 18.83 -4.27 17.37
C PRO A 135 17.96 -5.53 17.33
N ARG A 136 18.23 -6.53 18.16
CA ARG A 136 17.44 -7.77 18.24
C ARG A 136 16.05 -7.54 18.85
N ASP A 137 15.93 -6.52 19.71
CA ASP A 137 14.69 -6.21 20.44
C ASP A 137 13.95 -5.00 19.84
N MET A 138 14.36 -4.59 18.63
CA MET A 138 13.73 -3.50 17.90
C MET A 138 13.35 -3.95 16.48
N ILE A 139 12.07 -4.04 16.19
CA ILE A 139 11.54 -4.09 14.82
C ILE A 139 11.74 -2.69 14.24
N HIS A 140 12.46 -2.61 13.13
CA HIS A 140 12.70 -1.35 12.44
C HIS A 140 12.43 -1.52 10.94
N VAL A 141 11.23 -1.16 10.53
CA VAL A 141 10.80 -1.21 9.13
C VAL A 141 11.19 0.09 8.44
N LEU A 142 12.00 -0.03 7.40
CA LEU A 142 12.49 1.10 6.60
C LEU A 142 11.60 1.34 5.37
N ASN A 143 11.34 2.59 5.08
CA ASN A 143 10.91 3.01 3.75
C ASN A 143 12.12 2.97 2.78
N PHE A 144 12.17 3.86 1.80
CA PHE A 144 13.39 4.04 1.01
C PHE A 144 14.54 4.51 1.89
N SER A 145 15.74 3.95 1.69
CA SER A 145 16.92 4.29 2.48
C SER A 145 18.15 4.38 1.59
N TYR A 146 18.99 5.39 1.79
CA TYR A 146 20.24 5.56 1.06
C TYR A 146 21.39 4.76 1.67
N ASP A 147 21.31 4.46 2.98
CA ASP A 147 22.39 3.84 3.76
C ASP A 147 22.00 2.49 4.39
N GLY A 148 20.72 2.08 4.25
CA GLY A 148 20.18 0.87 4.87
C GLY A 148 20.01 0.98 6.40
N ILE A 149 20.17 2.16 6.98
CA ILE A 149 20.16 2.40 8.42
C ILE A 149 18.94 3.22 8.83
N ILE A 150 18.66 4.28 8.08
CA ILE A 150 17.57 5.21 8.31
C ILE A 150 16.72 5.32 7.04
N GLY A 151 15.42 5.26 7.19
CA GLY A 151 14.48 5.43 6.10
C GLY A 151 14.16 6.90 5.87
N VAL A 152 13.92 7.26 4.60
CA VAL A 152 13.50 8.60 4.18
C VAL A 152 11.99 8.62 3.97
N SER A 153 11.34 9.66 4.47
CA SER A 153 9.90 9.87 4.33
C SER A 153 9.48 9.98 2.85
N THR A 154 8.38 9.35 2.48
CA THR A 154 7.76 9.59 1.17
C THR A 154 7.40 11.06 0.99
N LEU A 155 6.99 11.73 2.06
CA LEU A 155 6.65 13.16 2.04
C LEU A 155 7.86 14.06 1.77
N GLU A 156 9.05 13.65 2.19
CA GLU A 156 10.28 14.38 1.92
C GLU A 156 10.65 14.32 0.44
N HIS A 157 10.57 13.15 -0.17
CA HIS A 157 10.72 13.00 -1.62
C HIS A 157 9.67 13.78 -2.41
N ALA A 158 8.43 13.81 -1.93
CA ALA A 158 7.32 14.53 -2.54
C ALA A 158 7.28 16.02 -2.18
N ARG A 159 8.25 16.57 -1.44
CA ARG A 159 8.19 17.91 -0.84
C ARG A 159 7.84 19.02 -1.83
N GLN A 160 8.42 18.98 -3.02
CA GLN A 160 8.16 19.98 -4.05
C GLN A 160 6.71 19.89 -4.58
N SER A 161 6.28 18.68 -4.96
CA SER A 161 4.91 18.42 -5.44
C SER A 161 3.86 18.70 -4.38
N LEU A 162 4.15 18.39 -3.11
CA LEU A 162 3.30 18.75 -1.97
C LEU A 162 3.17 20.28 -1.81
N GLY A 163 4.27 21.00 -1.99
CA GLY A 163 4.24 22.48 -1.96
C GLY A 163 3.34 23.04 -3.04
N ILE A 164 3.45 22.56 -4.27
CA ILE A 164 2.60 22.99 -5.40
C ILE A 164 1.13 22.62 -5.13
N ALA A 165 0.85 21.40 -4.71
CA ALA A 165 -0.51 20.96 -4.43
C ALA A 165 -1.16 21.78 -3.31
N THR A 166 -0.43 22.04 -2.22
CA THR A 166 -0.91 22.87 -1.09
C THR A 166 -1.21 24.31 -1.55
N SER A 167 -0.29 24.93 -2.31
CA SER A 167 -0.50 26.28 -2.83
C SER A 167 -1.69 26.33 -3.80
N THR A 168 -1.91 25.29 -4.57
CA THR A 168 -3.08 25.18 -5.45
C THR A 168 -4.38 25.12 -4.64
N GLU A 169 -4.43 24.32 -3.58
CA GLU A 169 -5.62 24.26 -2.69
C GLU A 169 -5.84 25.58 -1.93
N GLU A 170 -4.79 26.22 -1.41
CA GLU A 170 -4.87 27.53 -0.74
C GLU A 170 -5.38 28.62 -1.70
N HIS A 171 -4.95 28.56 -2.97
CA HIS A 171 -5.45 29.47 -4.00
C HIS A 171 -6.95 29.22 -4.29
N ALA A 172 -7.35 27.96 -4.43
CA ALA A 172 -8.75 27.60 -4.61
C ALA A 172 -9.62 28.07 -3.43
N GLU A 173 -9.15 27.82 -2.21
CA GLU A 173 -9.85 28.25 -0.99
C GLU A 173 -10.02 29.77 -0.97
N GLY A 174 -8.96 30.54 -1.28
CA GLY A 174 -9.00 32.01 -1.38
C GLY A 174 -10.01 32.49 -2.42
N PHE A 175 -10.00 31.85 -3.61
CA PHE A 175 -10.94 32.15 -4.69
C PHE A 175 -12.40 31.93 -4.27
N PHE A 176 -12.70 30.79 -3.66
CA PHE A 176 -14.06 30.49 -3.19
C PHE A 176 -14.48 31.35 -2.00
N LYS A 177 -13.58 31.68 -1.08
CA LYS A 177 -13.85 32.58 0.05
C LYS A 177 -14.16 34.01 -0.40
N SER A 178 -13.57 34.45 -1.52
CA SER A 178 -13.90 35.75 -2.14
C SER A 178 -15.23 35.72 -2.90
N GLY A 179 -15.99 34.61 -2.81
CA GLY A 179 -17.29 34.43 -3.45
C GLY A 179 -17.21 34.23 -4.95
N ALA A 180 -16.08 33.67 -5.44
CA ALA A 180 -15.76 33.54 -6.86
C ALA A 180 -15.98 34.88 -7.61
N SER A 181 -15.89 36.01 -6.87
CA SER A 181 -16.10 37.33 -7.39
C SER A 181 -15.00 37.64 -8.38
N VAL A 182 -15.39 37.72 -9.62
CA VAL A 182 -14.50 38.10 -10.72
C VAL A 182 -14.03 39.50 -10.40
N ALA A 183 -12.71 39.65 -10.23
CA ALA A 183 -12.14 41.00 -10.14
C ALA A 183 -12.56 41.77 -11.38
N GLY A 184 -13.12 42.92 -11.23
CA GLY A 184 -13.54 43.79 -12.29
C GLY A 184 -12.95 45.18 -12.14
N ILE A 185 -12.88 45.88 -13.23
CA ILE A 185 -12.49 47.31 -13.20
C ILE A 185 -13.76 48.12 -13.20
N LEU A 186 -13.93 48.93 -12.15
CA LEU A 186 -14.96 49.96 -12.10
C LEU A 186 -14.39 51.25 -12.66
N THR A 187 -14.83 51.65 -13.83
CA THR A 187 -14.38 52.88 -14.49
C THR A 187 -15.42 53.97 -14.27
N VAL A 188 -14.97 55.15 -13.89
CA VAL A 188 -15.81 56.35 -13.75
C VAL A 188 -15.35 57.32 -14.82
N GLU A 189 -16.21 57.60 -15.81
CA GLU A 189 -15.87 58.52 -16.89
C GLU A 189 -16.05 59.98 -16.42
N GLY A 190 -15.03 60.80 -16.66
CA GLY A 190 -15.11 62.27 -16.51
C GLY A 190 -14.79 62.87 -15.13
N ALA A 191 -14.42 62.08 -14.13
CA ALA A 191 -14.06 62.60 -12.80
C ALA A 191 -12.75 62.03 -12.25
N ARG A 192 -11.87 62.86 -11.74
CA ARG A 192 -10.79 62.42 -10.84
C ARG A 192 -11.39 62.21 -9.44
N LEU A 193 -11.50 60.95 -9.06
CA LEU A 193 -11.97 60.59 -7.70
C LEU A 193 -10.87 60.85 -6.68
N ASP A 194 -11.22 61.57 -5.62
CA ASP A 194 -10.39 61.70 -4.44
C ASP A 194 -10.31 60.37 -3.68
N LYS A 195 -9.28 60.24 -2.82
CA LYS A 195 -9.00 58.99 -2.10
C LYS A 195 -10.20 58.53 -1.27
N ASP A 196 -10.83 59.46 -0.54
CA ASP A 196 -11.97 59.16 0.33
C ASP A 196 -13.19 58.63 -0.45
N LYS A 197 -13.44 59.19 -1.63
CA LYS A 197 -14.51 58.74 -2.53
C LYS A 197 -14.20 57.37 -3.12
N LYS A 198 -12.94 57.07 -3.43
CA LYS A 198 -12.52 55.74 -3.88
C LYS A 198 -12.75 54.66 -2.79
N ASP A 199 -12.35 54.98 -1.57
CA ASP A 199 -12.51 54.07 -0.42
C ASP A 199 -13.99 53.85 -0.08
N GLN A 200 -14.83 54.87 -0.23
CA GLN A 200 -16.27 54.76 -0.04
C GLN A 200 -16.93 53.92 -1.11
N ILE A 201 -16.58 54.08 -2.38
CA ILE A 201 -17.07 53.27 -3.50
C ILE A 201 -16.63 51.79 -3.30
N TYR A 202 -15.36 51.59 -2.89
CA TYR A 202 -14.84 50.25 -2.65
C TYR A 202 -15.61 49.53 -1.53
N ARG A 203 -15.83 50.17 -0.39
CA ARG A 203 -16.59 49.61 0.73
C ARG A 203 -18.04 49.30 0.35
N THR A 204 -18.72 50.26 -0.32
CA THR A 204 -20.11 50.06 -0.76
C THR A 204 -20.21 48.90 -1.80
N TRP A 205 -19.19 48.76 -2.66
CA TRP A 205 -19.11 47.66 -3.62
C TRP A 205 -18.91 46.34 -2.91
N GLU A 206 -17.96 46.25 -1.98
CA GLU A 206 -17.67 45.08 -1.19
C GLU A 206 -18.85 44.61 -0.34
N GLU A 207 -19.52 45.55 0.33
CA GLU A 207 -20.72 45.26 1.12
C GLU A 207 -21.88 44.73 0.28
N ARG A 208 -22.03 45.14 -0.96
CA ARG A 208 -23.13 44.72 -1.84
C ARG A 208 -22.85 43.49 -2.66
N THR A 209 -21.59 43.23 -2.99
CA THR A 209 -21.20 42.12 -3.84
C THR A 209 -20.64 40.91 -3.06
N ASN A 210 -20.38 41.04 -1.77
CA ASN A 210 -19.91 39.97 -0.94
C ASN A 210 -21.03 38.92 -0.71
N PRO A 211 -20.90 37.68 -1.17
CA PRO A 211 -21.96 36.66 -1.05
C PRO A 211 -22.18 36.21 0.40
N ILE A 212 -21.21 36.48 1.31
CA ILE A 212 -21.29 36.06 2.73
C ILE A 212 -21.96 37.17 3.60
N THR A 213 -21.66 38.43 3.33
CA THR A 213 -22.13 39.57 4.15
C THR A 213 -23.08 40.52 3.43
N GLY A 214 -23.22 40.38 2.11
CA GLY A 214 -24.04 41.22 1.25
C GLY A 214 -25.46 40.71 1.01
N HIS A 215 -26.22 41.38 0.16
CA HIS A 215 -27.56 40.96 -0.24
C HIS A 215 -27.50 39.66 -1.05
N PRO A 216 -28.46 38.73 -0.85
CA PRO A 216 -28.46 37.39 -1.48
C PRO A 216 -28.43 37.41 -3.02
N ASN A 217 -28.76 38.51 -3.66
CA ASN A 217 -28.83 38.58 -5.13
C ASN A 217 -27.64 39.32 -5.78
N GLY A 218 -26.65 39.79 -5.03
CA GLY A 218 -25.37 40.28 -5.56
C GLY A 218 -25.48 41.43 -6.59
N ILE A 219 -26.61 42.16 -6.67
CA ILE A 219 -26.83 43.22 -7.66
C ILE A 219 -26.34 44.53 -7.09
N ALA A 220 -25.30 45.09 -7.68
CA ALA A 220 -24.83 46.43 -7.39
C ALA A 220 -25.44 47.42 -8.41
N VAL A 221 -26.10 48.46 -7.91
CA VAL A 221 -26.61 49.56 -8.77
C VAL A 221 -25.46 50.55 -8.97
N LEU A 222 -25.10 50.77 -10.24
CA LEU A 222 -24.09 51.75 -10.62
C LEU A 222 -24.76 53.11 -10.83
N GLU A 223 -24.27 54.14 -10.17
CA GLU A 223 -24.75 55.54 -10.29
C GLU A 223 -23.81 56.33 -11.18
N GLY A 224 -24.39 57.27 -11.95
CA GLY A 224 -23.62 58.13 -12.83
C GLY A 224 -22.94 57.42 -14.01
N ASN A 225 -21.80 57.95 -14.48
CA ASN A 225 -21.04 57.35 -15.60
C ASN A 225 -20.10 56.21 -15.15
N MET A 226 -20.57 55.34 -14.24
CA MET A 226 -19.80 54.17 -13.80
C MET A 226 -20.04 53.00 -14.73
N LYS A 227 -18.96 52.39 -15.21
CA LYS A 227 -19.00 51.18 -16.02
C LYS A 227 -18.23 50.08 -15.30
N TYR A 228 -18.87 48.95 -15.06
CA TYR A 228 -18.20 47.77 -14.57
C TYR A 228 -17.79 46.91 -15.75
N GLN A 229 -16.52 46.61 -15.85
CA GLN A 229 -15.96 45.70 -16.83
C GLN A 229 -15.40 44.50 -16.05
N PRO A 230 -16.06 43.34 -16.12
CA PRO A 230 -15.49 42.15 -15.53
C PRO A 230 -14.16 41.84 -16.22
N ILE A 231 -13.13 41.60 -15.42
CA ILE A 231 -11.93 40.96 -15.94
C ILE A 231 -12.34 39.55 -16.18
N SER A 232 -12.65 39.21 -17.45
CA SER A 232 -13.10 37.84 -17.79
C SER A 232 -12.09 36.82 -17.27
N ILE A 233 -12.64 35.82 -16.56
CA ILE A 233 -11.91 34.64 -16.15
C ILE A 233 -11.31 34.06 -17.42
N SER A 234 -10.01 34.14 -17.52
CA SER A 234 -9.28 33.76 -18.73
C SER A 234 -9.23 32.23 -18.83
N PRO A 235 -8.72 31.63 -19.94
CA PRO A 235 -8.41 30.21 -20.09
C PRO A 235 -7.60 29.57 -18.96
N LYS A 236 -7.13 30.38 -17.99
CA LYS A 236 -6.44 29.93 -16.79
C LYS A 236 -7.26 29.01 -15.87
N ASP A 237 -8.59 29.03 -15.94
CA ASP A 237 -9.41 28.19 -15.05
C ASP A 237 -9.46 26.74 -15.52
N SER A 238 -9.46 26.49 -16.83
CA SER A 238 -9.30 25.13 -17.34
C SER A 238 -7.91 24.60 -17.02
N GLN A 239 -6.87 25.41 -17.14
CA GLN A 239 -5.50 25.06 -16.75
C GLN A 239 -5.38 24.82 -15.23
N PHE A 240 -6.15 25.50 -14.42
CA PHE A 240 -6.19 25.29 -12.97
C PHE A 240 -6.78 23.92 -12.62
N ILE A 241 -7.90 23.54 -13.26
CA ILE A 241 -8.51 22.19 -13.07
C ILE A 241 -7.54 21.09 -13.54
N GLU A 242 -6.90 21.27 -14.69
CA GLU A 242 -5.88 20.34 -15.19
C GLU A 242 -4.69 20.22 -14.23
N SER A 243 -4.25 21.32 -13.64
CA SER A 243 -3.18 21.32 -12.63
C SER A 243 -3.57 20.54 -11.37
N ARG A 244 -4.80 20.69 -10.89
CA ARG A 244 -5.31 19.89 -9.76
C ARG A 244 -5.33 18.41 -10.07
N GLN A 245 -5.80 18.02 -11.25
CA GLN A 245 -5.79 16.61 -11.70
C GLN A 245 -4.35 16.08 -11.82
N PHE A 246 -3.43 16.88 -12.37
CA PHE A 246 -2.03 16.51 -12.45
C PHE A 246 -1.41 16.31 -11.06
N ASN A 247 -1.72 17.17 -10.09
CA ASN A 247 -1.23 17.02 -8.72
C ASN A 247 -1.67 15.69 -8.08
N VAL A 248 -2.90 15.22 -8.35
CA VAL A 248 -3.37 13.91 -7.86
C VAL A 248 -2.50 12.79 -8.43
N VAL A 249 -2.28 12.80 -9.75
CA VAL A 249 -1.46 11.78 -10.44
C VAL A 249 -0.02 11.80 -9.94
N ASP A 250 0.54 13.00 -9.78
CA ASP A 250 1.93 13.16 -9.34
C ASP A 250 2.14 12.68 -7.90
N LEU A 251 1.25 13.05 -6.98
CA LEU A 251 1.30 12.56 -5.60
C LEU A 251 1.14 11.04 -5.52
N CYS A 252 0.24 10.46 -6.31
CA CYS A 252 0.05 9.00 -6.38
C CYS A 252 1.33 8.25 -6.78
N ARG A 253 2.17 8.82 -7.66
CA ARG A 253 3.45 8.22 -8.07
C ARG A 253 4.42 8.03 -6.91
N PHE A 254 4.52 8.99 -6.00
CA PHE A 254 5.41 8.89 -4.83
C PHE A 254 5.02 7.74 -3.90
N PHE A 255 3.73 7.39 -3.87
CA PHE A 255 3.22 6.28 -3.07
C PHE A 255 3.11 4.96 -3.86
N SER A 256 3.50 4.93 -5.15
CA SER A 256 3.30 3.78 -6.04
C SER A 256 1.84 3.32 -6.09
N VAL A 257 0.89 4.26 -6.01
CA VAL A 257 -0.55 4.01 -6.06
C VAL A 257 -1.11 4.52 -7.38
N SER A 258 -1.90 3.70 -8.08
CA SER A 258 -2.61 4.18 -9.26
C SER A 258 -3.65 5.23 -8.87
N PRO A 259 -3.81 6.33 -9.65
CA PRO A 259 -4.84 7.34 -9.41
C PRO A 259 -6.25 6.75 -9.27
N VAL A 260 -6.56 5.68 -10.00
CA VAL A 260 -7.84 4.95 -9.89
C VAL A 260 -8.07 4.43 -8.48
N LYS A 261 -7.01 3.96 -7.79
CA LYS A 261 -7.07 3.51 -6.39
C LYS A 261 -7.23 4.68 -5.40
N ALA A 262 -6.82 5.86 -5.81
CA ALA A 262 -7.06 7.10 -5.07
C ALA A 262 -8.43 7.73 -5.40
N PHE A 263 -9.32 6.99 -6.09
CA PHE A 263 -10.64 7.42 -6.56
C PHE A 263 -10.63 8.51 -7.63
N ASP A 264 -9.55 8.70 -8.34
CA ASP A 264 -9.56 9.49 -9.57
C ASP A 264 -9.98 8.60 -10.76
N LEU A 265 -11.27 8.66 -11.09
CA LEU A 265 -11.88 7.87 -12.17
C LEU A 265 -11.95 8.63 -13.49
N SER A 266 -11.35 9.80 -13.60
CA SER A 266 -11.47 10.70 -14.76
C SER A 266 -11.03 10.07 -16.08
N LYS A 267 -10.13 9.08 -16.04
CA LYS A 267 -9.58 8.38 -17.21
C LYS A 267 -9.68 6.86 -17.11
N SER A 268 -10.63 6.31 -16.33
CA SER A 268 -10.73 4.87 -16.08
C SER A 268 -11.83 4.21 -16.90
N SER A 269 -11.57 2.99 -17.37
CA SER A 269 -12.56 2.05 -17.93
C SER A 269 -12.68 0.83 -16.99
N TYR A 270 -13.71 0.00 -17.19
CA TYR A 270 -13.94 -1.19 -16.35
C TYR A 270 -12.75 -2.16 -16.36
N SER A 271 -12.17 -2.41 -17.54
CA SER A 271 -10.97 -3.26 -17.68
C SER A 271 -9.72 -2.66 -17.00
N THR A 272 -9.65 -1.34 -16.93
CA THR A 272 -8.56 -0.64 -16.24
C THR A 272 -8.62 -0.85 -14.73
N VAL A 273 -9.80 -0.94 -14.14
CA VAL A 273 -9.98 -1.13 -12.68
C VAL A 273 -9.44 -2.49 -12.25
N GLU A 274 -9.73 -3.54 -13.01
CA GLU A 274 -9.29 -4.91 -12.70
C GLU A 274 -7.77 -5.06 -12.84
N ALA A 275 -7.19 -4.58 -13.93
CA ALA A 275 -5.75 -4.53 -14.15
C ALA A 275 -5.03 -3.72 -13.04
N THR A 276 -5.61 -2.61 -12.61
CA THR A 276 -5.07 -1.76 -11.55
C THR A 276 -5.08 -2.46 -10.20
N GLN A 277 -6.04 -3.36 -9.93
CA GLN A 277 -6.07 -4.14 -8.70
C GLN A 277 -4.87 -5.08 -8.61
N LEU A 278 -4.60 -5.82 -9.68
CA LEU A 278 -3.46 -6.73 -9.75
C LEU A 278 -2.13 -5.97 -9.67
N GLN A 279 -2.01 -4.88 -10.43
CA GLN A 279 -0.83 -4.02 -10.40
C GLN A 279 -0.55 -3.48 -8.99
N TYR A 280 -1.57 -2.97 -8.29
CA TYR A 280 -1.41 -2.48 -6.92
C TYR A 280 -0.90 -3.57 -5.98
N LEU A 281 -1.40 -4.78 -6.13
CA LEU A 281 -0.97 -5.92 -5.32
C LEU A 281 0.51 -6.23 -5.55
N THR A 282 0.93 -6.36 -6.83
CA THR A 282 2.31 -6.74 -7.19
C THR A 282 3.31 -5.63 -6.90
N ASP A 283 3.00 -4.40 -7.28
CA ASP A 283 3.98 -3.31 -7.28
C ASP A 283 4.04 -2.56 -5.93
N THR A 284 2.94 -2.58 -5.16
CA THR A 284 2.85 -1.80 -3.92
C THR A 284 2.71 -2.70 -2.69
N ALA A 285 1.63 -3.49 -2.63
CA ALA A 285 1.28 -4.20 -1.40
C ALA A 285 2.30 -5.30 -1.06
N LEU A 286 2.72 -6.13 -2.03
CA LEU A 286 3.68 -7.20 -1.78
C LEU A 286 5.04 -6.66 -1.34
N ALA A 287 5.51 -5.55 -1.92
CA ALA A 287 6.78 -4.95 -1.51
C ALA A 287 6.77 -4.49 -0.04
N VAL A 288 5.64 -3.94 0.41
CA VAL A 288 5.47 -3.48 1.80
C VAL A 288 5.31 -4.67 2.76
N ILE A 289 4.51 -5.66 2.38
CA ILE A 289 4.29 -6.91 3.13
C ILE A 289 5.63 -7.60 3.37
N THR A 290 6.42 -7.81 2.32
CA THR A 290 7.73 -8.47 2.39
C THR A 290 8.69 -7.76 3.35
N LYS A 291 8.73 -6.42 3.36
CA LYS A 291 9.57 -5.66 4.30
C LYS A 291 9.23 -5.96 5.76
N ILE A 292 7.95 -6.03 6.07
CA ILE A 292 7.48 -6.29 7.44
C ILE A 292 7.74 -7.75 7.82
N GLU A 293 7.41 -8.70 6.94
CA GLU A 293 7.64 -10.13 7.17
C GLU A 293 9.11 -10.44 7.46
N LEU A 294 10.01 -9.93 6.63
CA LEU A 294 11.45 -10.17 6.80
C LEU A 294 11.96 -9.61 8.12
N GLU A 295 11.51 -8.43 8.53
CA GLU A 295 11.95 -7.84 9.79
C GLU A 295 11.35 -8.56 11.00
N ILE A 296 10.10 -9.01 10.93
CA ILE A 296 9.48 -9.85 11.97
C ILE A 296 10.19 -11.19 12.08
N ASN A 297 10.36 -11.90 10.97
CA ASN A 297 11.01 -13.22 10.95
C ASN A 297 12.45 -13.17 11.47
N ARG A 298 13.13 -12.06 11.22
CA ARG A 298 14.49 -11.84 11.72
C ARG A 298 14.55 -11.56 13.22
N LYS A 299 13.50 -10.95 13.82
CA LYS A 299 13.54 -10.37 15.16
C LYS A 299 12.69 -11.10 16.19
N VAL A 300 11.50 -11.53 15.81
CA VAL A 300 10.55 -12.15 16.76
C VAL A 300 11.03 -13.54 17.17
N PHE A 301 11.50 -14.34 16.22
CA PHE A 301 11.97 -15.70 16.47
C PHE A 301 13.38 -15.73 17.06
N LEU A 302 13.60 -16.68 17.97
CA LEU A 302 14.92 -16.96 18.54
C LEU A 302 15.89 -17.44 17.44
N PRO A 303 17.22 -17.22 17.59
CA PRO A 303 18.20 -17.75 16.65
C PRO A 303 18.10 -19.27 16.40
N SER A 304 17.71 -20.05 17.43
CA SER A 304 17.51 -21.50 17.38
C SER A 304 16.24 -21.93 16.63
N GLU A 305 15.31 -21.01 16.44
CA GLU A 305 14.01 -21.22 15.80
C GLU A 305 14.01 -20.81 14.32
N ARG A 306 14.98 -19.98 13.93
CA ARG A 306 15.12 -19.51 12.54
C ARG A 306 15.28 -20.68 11.58
N GLY A 307 14.48 -20.67 10.50
CA GLY A 307 14.42 -21.75 9.55
C GLY A 307 13.50 -22.91 9.96
N LYS A 308 12.99 -22.92 11.20
CA LYS A 308 11.96 -23.87 11.64
C LYS A 308 10.59 -23.20 11.74
N PHE A 309 10.56 -21.92 12.08
CA PHE A 309 9.35 -21.12 12.17
C PHE A 309 9.44 -19.92 11.25
N ILE A 310 8.31 -19.56 10.67
CA ILE A 310 8.17 -18.40 9.79
C ILE A 310 6.80 -17.77 10.00
N SER A 311 6.72 -16.45 9.92
CA SER A 311 5.44 -15.75 9.88
C SER A 311 5.25 -15.08 8.54
N GLU A 312 4.08 -15.26 7.95
CA GLU A 312 3.70 -14.74 6.64
C GLU A 312 2.29 -14.16 6.68
N PHE A 313 2.08 -13.07 5.97
CA PHE A 313 0.74 -12.53 5.77
C PHE A 313 -0.08 -13.42 4.83
N ASP A 314 -1.28 -13.76 5.24
CA ASP A 314 -2.21 -14.51 4.40
C ASP A 314 -2.80 -13.60 3.31
N THR A 315 -2.14 -13.56 2.16
CA THR A 315 -2.56 -12.78 0.99
C THR A 315 -3.68 -13.45 0.19
N SER A 316 -4.12 -14.64 0.57
CA SER A 316 -5.11 -15.42 -0.16
C SER A 316 -6.45 -14.69 -0.36
N ALA A 317 -6.80 -13.79 0.55
CA ALA A 317 -8.01 -12.99 0.46
C ALA A 317 -7.94 -11.94 -0.66
N ILE A 318 -6.75 -11.39 -0.93
CA ILE A 318 -6.52 -10.37 -1.97
C ILE A 318 -6.37 -11.04 -3.35
N LEU A 319 -5.73 -12.21 -3.39
CA LEU A 319 -5.45 -12.96 -4.63
C LEU A 319 -6.64 -13.80 -5.14
N ARG A 320 -7.82 -13.66 -4.55
CA ARG A 320 -9.00 -14.47 -4.93
C ARG A 320 -9.41 -14.35 -6.41
N THR A 321 -9.14 -13.24 -7.04
CA THR A 321 -9.45 -12.99 -8.46
C THR A 321 -8.58 -13.82 -9.41
N ASP A 322 -7.38 -14.25 -8.97
CA ASP A 322 -6.43 -15.00 -9.80
C ASP A 322 -6.48 -16.52 -9.55
N LYS A 323 -7.30 -16.97 -8.59
CA LYS A 323 -7.38 -18.40 -8.21
C LYS A 323 -7.85 -19.31 -9.34
N SER A 324 -8.65 -18.83 -10.27
CA SER A 324 -9.09 -19.63 -11.42
C SER A 324 -7.94 -19.89 -12.40
N ALA A 325 -7.13 -18.88 -12.69
CA ALA A 325 -5.94 -19.01 -13.54
C ALA A 325 -4.89 -19.90 -12.87
N GLN A 326 -4.67 -19.73 -11.56
CA GLN A 326 -3.76 -20.57 -10.78
C GLN A 326 -4.24 -22.03 -10.71
N ALA A 327 -5.54 -22.26 -10.51
CA ALA A 327 -6.11 -23.62 -10.53
C ALA A 327 -5.98 -24.28 -11.91
N ALA A 328 -6.17 -23.52 -13.00
CA ALA A 328 -5.94 -24.02 -14.35
C ALA A 328 -4.45 -24.37 -14.56
N TYR A 329 -3.54 -23.51 -14.18
CA TYR A 329 -2.10 -23.74 -14.24
C TYR A 329 -1.69 -25.04 -13.50
N TRP A 330 -2.11 -25.19 -12.24
CA TRP A 330 -1.78 -26.39 -11.46
C TRP A 330 -2.41 -27.66 -12.01
N LYS A 331 -3.63 -27.55 -12.53
CA LYS A 331 -4.29 -28.65 -13.22
C LYS A 331 -3.48 -29.11 -14.45
N ASP A 332 -3.00 -28.17 -15.25
CA ASP A 332 -2.23 -28.47 -16.45
C ASP A 332 -0.87 -29.09 -16.07
N MET A 333 -0.18 -28.53 -15.06
CA MET A 333 1.08 -29.09 -14.55
C MET A 333 0.92 -30.49 -13.98
N ALA A 334 -0.17 -30.76 -13.25
CA ALA A 334 -0.48 -32.07 -12.73
C ALA A 334 -0.80 -33.08 -13.86
N ASN A 335 -1.56 -32.66 -14.88
CA ASN A 335 -1.96 -33.52 -15.99
C ASN A 335 -0.77 -34.02 -16.83
N VAL A 336 0.27 -33.20 -16.97
CA VAL A 336 1.50 -33.56 -17.68
C VAL A 336 2.53 -34.25 -16.79
N GLY A 337 2.20 -34.48 -15.50
CA GLY A 337 3.11 -35.10 -14.54
C GLY A 337 4.29 -34.21 -14.11
N ALA A 338 4.24 -32.93 -14.41
CA ALA A 338 5.29 -31.98 -14.09
C ALA A 338 5.22 -31.47 -12.64
N ALA A 339 4.09 -31.66 -11.96
CA ALA A 339 3.91 -31.32 -10.54
C ALA A 339 3.22 -32.47 -9.79
N THR A 340 3.73 -32.81 -8.61
CA THR A 340 3.11 -33.79 -7.71
C THR A 340 2.02 -33.15 -6.85
N PRO A 341 1.03 -33.92 -6.35
CA PRO A 341 0.03 -33.38 -5.41
C PRO A 341 0.63 -32.71 -4.19
N ASN A 342 1.73 -33.22 -3.64
CA ASN A 342 2.37 -32.59 -2.47
C ASN A 342 3.12 -31.31 -2.82
N GLU A 343 3.70 -31.18 -4.00
CA GLU A 343 4.27 -29.92 -4.48
C GLU A 343 3.18 -28.86 -4.63
N ILE A 344 2.05 -29.20 -5.24
CA ILE A 344 0.89 -28.28 -5.36
C ILE A 344 0.36 -27.89 -3.98
N ARG A 345 0.28 -28.83 -3.05
CA ARG A 345 -0.17 -28.58 -1.68
C ARG A 345 0.81 -27.68 -0.93
N ARG A 346 2.12 -27.90 -1.10
CA ARG A 346 3.16 -27.06 -0.51
C ARG A 346 3.04 -25.61 -0.96
N GLU A 347 2.91 -25.38 -2.26
CA GLU A 347 2.76 -24.02 -2.83
C GLU A 347 1.46 -23.33 -2.38
N ASN A 348 0.43 -24.12 -2.07
CA ASN A 348 -0.86 -23.59 -1.57
C ASN A 348 -0.97 -23.61 -0.04
N ASN A 349 0.13 -23.80 0.70
CA ASN A 349 0.17 -23.86 2.16
C ASN A 349 -0.78 -24.94 2.75
N LEU A 350 -0.95 -26.06 2.07
CA LEU A 350 -1.77 -27.18 2.52
C LEU A 350 -0.89 -28.28 3.13
N PRO A 351 -1.36 -28.99 4.15
CA PRO A 351 -0.60 -30.09 4.76
C PRO A 351 -0.37 -31.24 3.76
N ARG A 352 0.75 -31.93 3.95
CA ARG A 352 1.14 -33.08 3.14
C ARG A 352 0.10 -34.20 3.23
N ILE A 353 -0.04 -34.97 2.13
CA ILE A 353 -0.83 -36.23 2.09
C ILE A 353 0.05 -37.40 1.79
N GLU A 354 -0.35 -38.56 2.28
CA GLU A 354 0.31 -39.83 2.00
C GLU A 354 0.23 -40.16 0.50
N ASN A 355 1.32 -40.67 -0.07
CA ASN A 355 1.47 -40.97 -1.51
C ASN A 355 1.36 -39.77 -2.46
N GLY A 356 1.30 -38.55 -1.94
CA GLY A 356 1.19 -37.32 -2.75
C GLY A 356 2.50 -36.91 -3.45
N ASP A 357 3.63 -37.59 -3.24
CA ASP A 357 4.92 -37.29 -3.90
C ASP A 357 5.09 -38.04 -5.22
N LYS A 358 4.08 -38.82 -5.61
CA LYS A 358 4.06 -39.49 -6.91
C LYS A 358 3.44 -38.59 -7.96
N ALA A 359 4.12 -38.45 -9.09
CA ALA A 359 3.54 -37.78 -10.24
C ALA A 359 2.46 -38.68 -10.87
N PHE A 360 1.33 -38.05 -11.22
CA PHE A 360 0.25 -38.73 -11.94
C PHE A 360 0.21 -38.20 -13.36
N VAL A 361 0.08 -39.12 -14.33
CA VAL A 361 -0.11 -38.80 -15.74
C VAL A 361 -1.45 -39.35 -16.18
N GLN A 362 -2.19 -38.59 -16.96
CA GLN A 362 -3.45 -39.06 -17.53
C GLN A 362 -3.13 -40.24 -18.46
N VAL A 363 -3.78 -41.40 -18.24
CA VAL A 363 -3.57 -42.64 -19.01
C VAL A 363 -3.90 -42.45 -20.51
N ASN A 364 -4.62 -41.40 -20.85
CA ASN A 364 -5.01 -41.07 -22.23
C ASN A 364 -3.91 -40.37 -23.04
N VAL A 365 -2.77 -40.02 -22.42
CA VAL A 365 -1.65 -39.34 -23.10
C VAL A 365 -0.56 -40.41 -23.36
N GLN A 366 -0.43 -40.80 -24.61
CA GLN A 366 0.65 -41.69 -25.07
C GLN A 366 1.74 -40.89 -25.76
N THR A 367 2.96 -41.42 -25.77
CA THR A 367 4.01 -40.88 -26.64
C THR A 367 3.62 -41.08 -28.10
N VAL A 368 3.99 -40.16 -28.96
CA VAL A 368 3.74 -40.26 -30.40
C VAL A 368 4.24 -41.62 -30.96
N ASP A 369 5.38 -42.08 -30.46
CA ASP A 369 5.97 -43.37 -30.87
C ASP A 369 5.12 -44.57 -30.44
N ASN A 370 4.50 -44.55 -29.26
CA ASN A 370 3.61 -45.60 -28.80
C ASN A 370 2.27 -45.60 -29.54
N ALA A 371 1.71 -44.38 -29.80
CA ALA A 371 0.50 -44.26 -30.59
C ALA A 371 0.67 -44.75 -32.04
N VAL A 372 1.86 -44.57 -32.61
CA VAL A 372 2.20 -45.08 -33.94
C VAL A 372 2.38 -46.62 -33.88
N LYS A 373 3.03 -47.15 -32.85
CA LYS A 373 3.20 -48.62 -32.68
C LYS A 373 1.86 -49.31 -32.46
N GLU A 374 0.97 -48.79 -31.64
CA GLU A 374 -0.38 -49.36 -31.45
C GLU A 374 -1.18 -49.39 -32.76
N LYS A 375 -1.17 -48.28 -33.53
CA LYS A 375 -1.83 -48.26 -34.84
C LYS A 375 -1.25 -49.29 -35.82
N ILE A 376 0.06 -49.56 -35.80
CA ILE A 376 0.71 -50.55 -36.63
C ILE A 376 0.29 -51.96 -36.17
N VAL A 377 0.25 -52.23 -34.85
CA VAL A 377 -0.18 -53.50 -34.29
C VAL A 377 -1.65 -53.77 -34.61
N ASP A 378 -2.51 -52.78 -34.46
CA ASP A 378 -3.94 -52.91 -34.81
C ASP A 378 -4.16 -53.15 -36.31
N ALA A 379 -3.40 -52.47 -37.16
CA ALA A 379 -3.43 -52.70 -38.62
C ALA A 379 -2.97 -54.11 -38.97
N GLN A 380 -1.91 -54.61 -38.32
CA GLN A 380 -1.41 -55.99 -38.54
C GLN A 380 -2.38 -57.06 -38.02
N ASN A 381 -3.04 -56.81 -36.89
CA ASN A 381 -4.06 -57.71 -36.35
C ASN A 381 -5.32 -57.75 -37.23
N ASN A 382 -5.74 -56.62 -37.78
CA ASN A 382 -6.87 -56.55 -38.72
C ASN A 382 -6.56 -57.25 -40.05
N LEU A 383 -5.31 -57.22 -40.53
CA LEU A 383 -4.87 -57.99 -41.72
C LEU A 383 -4.86 -59.46 -41.45
N LYS A 384 -4.42 -59.94 -40.28
CA LYS A 384 -4.46 -61.38 -39.91
C LYS A 384 -5.88 -61.91 -39.74
N VAL A 385 -6.83 -61.09 -39.28
CA VAL A 385 -8.24 -61.48 -39.18
C VAL A 385 -8.89 -61.57 -40.55
N SER A 386 -8.50 -60.73 -41.54
CA SER A 386 -8.98 -60.86 -42.91
C SER A 386 -8.44 -62.05 -43.69
N ASP A 387 -7.19 -62.47 -43.42
CA ASP A 387 -6.59 -63.61 -44.05
C ASP A 387 -7.16 -64.95 -43.52
N ASN A 388 -7.63 -65.04 -42.27
CA ASN A 388 -8.27 -66.20 -41.71
C ASN A 388 -9.77 -66.37 -42.10
N SER A 389 -10.36 -65.38 -42.79
CA SER A 389 -11.75 -65.44 -43.25
C SER A 389 -11.90 -65.97 -44.71
N VAL A 390 -10.81 -66.34 -45.38
CA VAL A 390 -10.80 -66.80 -46.78
C VAL A 390 -10.46 -68.28 -46.90
N VAL A 391 -10.66 -69.10 -45.89
CA VAL A 391 -10.56 -70.61 -46.05
C VAL A 391 -11.85 -71.20 -45.52
N ILE A 392 -12.91 -71.21 -46.32
CA ILE A 392 -13.96 -72.23 -46.37
C ILE A 392 -14.59 -72.19 -47.78
N ASP A 393 -14.45 -73.31 -48.48
CA ASP A 393 -15.02 -73.88 -49.69
C ASP A 393 -14.21 -73.75 -50.98
#